data_b9adb9d1d1c8f96f216882061615db92
#
_entry.id   b9adb9d1d1c8f96f216882061615db92
#
_cell.length_a   1.000
_cell.length_b   1.000
_cell.length_c   1.000
_cell.angle_alpha   90.00
_cell.angle_beta   90.00
_cell.angle_gamma   90.00
#
_symmetry.space_group_name_H-M   'P 1'
#
loop_
_entity.id
_entity.type
_entity.pdbx_description
1 polymer ?
#
loop_
_entity_poly.entity_id
_entity_poly.type
_entity_poly.pdbx_seq_one_letter_code
_entity_poly.pdbx_strand_id
1 'polypeptide(L)'
;DEKYFYEHERPYKNIQKWKVAGLIQDSTLLINFAHVKGHPSCGFGAAIKNIALGCMAGNTRSAMHDAMHYDPYWFPEKCPDKSVMQKIVDTCPFDGIVIDKEDPNMMHLHPEQCNQCGRCLKVAPPGSLKIDALNFHSFQEACAISVDIVYSTFAPGKIVNLSLATHMTPVCDCFGFTSMPILPDAGVFGSDDIIAIDQAALDVIAKTKLIEENIPTSMEVHTREGHPFRWLHGPLKDPYVAIRYGEKLGLGSTDYELVDVFPVEKLERSSLTYIAAH
;
A
#
# COMPACT_ATOMS: atom_id res chain seq x y z
N ASP A 1 13.28 -16.26 5.10
CA ASP A 1 13.40 -17.72 5.02
C ASP A 1 12.02 -18.35 5.23
N GLU A 2 11.49 -19.05 4.23
CA GLU A 2 10.16 -19.69 4.30
C GLU A 2 10.12 -20.86 5.32
N LYS A 3 11.25 -21.25 5.86
CA LYS A 3 11.40 -22.36 6.83
C LYS A 3 11.51 -21.89 8.28
N TYR A 4 11.73 -20.60 8.52
CA TYR A 4 11.88 -20.03 9.84
C TYR A 4 10.92 -18.88 10.05
N PHE A 5 9.76 -19.18 10.62
CA PHE A 5 8.70 -18.23 10.92
C PHE A 5 7.90 -18.66 12.14
N TYR A 6 7.20 -17.71 12.74
CA TYR A 6 6.23 -17.94 13.79
C TYR A 6 4.81 -17.70 13.28
N GLU A 7 3.89 -18.60 13.63
CA GLU A 7 2.48 -18.49 13.25
C GLU A 7 1.67 -17.77 14.33
N HIS A 8 0.85 -16.81 13.88
CA HIS A 8 -0.12 -16.09 14.71
C HIS A 8 -1.52 -16.31 14.17
N GLU A 9 -2.45 -16.73 15.03
CA GLU A 9 -3.84 -16.93 14.67
C GLU A 9 -4.61 -15.62 14.81
N ARG A 10 -5.06 -15.08 13.70
CA ARG A 10 -5.92 -13.90 13.63
C ARG A 10 -6.69 -13.93 12.31
N PRO A 11 -7.88 -14.58 12.29
CA PRO A 11 -8.66 -14.72 11.05
C PRO A 11 -9.05 -13.37 10.47
N TYR A 12 -8.79 -13.20 9.16
CA TYR A 12 -9.25 -12.05 8.38
C TYR A 12 -9.47 -12.49 6.94
N LYS A 13 -10.72 -12.46 6.46
CA LYS A 13 -11.11 -12.91 5.11
C LYS A 13 -10.52 -14.31 4.79
N ASN A 14 -9.70 -14.44 3.73
CA ASN A 14 -9.02 -15.68 3.34
C ASN A 14 -7.83 -16.05 4.25
N ILE A 15 -7.38 -15.14 5.13
CA ILE A 15 -6.19 -15.34 5.95
C ILE A 15 -6.61 -15.91 7.31
N GLN A 16 -6.17 -17.13 7.64
CA GLN A 16 -6.41 -17.74 8.93
C GLN A 16 -5.22 -17.59 9.88
N LYS A 17 -4.01 -17.67 9.32
CA LYS A 17 -2.76 -17.59 10.07
C LYS A 17 -1.80 -16.63 9.39
N TRP A 18 -1.06 -15.92 10.21
CA TRP A 18 -0.03 -14.96 9.79
C TRP A 18 1.33 -15.51 10.17
N LYS A 19 2.26 -15.50 9.24
CA LYS A 19 3.61 -16.04 9.44
C LYS A 19 4.62 -14.91 9.47
N VAL A 20 5.02 -14.54 10.69
CA VAL A 20 6.07 -13.53 10.91
C VAL A 20 7.43 -14.19 10.70
N ALA A 21 8.32 -13.52 9.96
CA ALA A 21 9.68 -14.00 9.75
C ALA A 21 10.40 -14.15 11.10
N GLY A 22 11.05 -15.31 11.32
CA GLY A 22 11.64 -15.67 12.62
C GLY A 22 12.70 -14.67 13.05
N LEU A 23 13.58 -14.23 12.14
CA LEU A 23 14.60 -13.22 12.44
C LEU A 23 14.01 -11.87 12.90
N ILE A 24 12.82 -11.52 12.44
CA ILE A 24 12.12 -10.29 12.87
C ILE A 24 11.60 -10.49 14.29
N GLN A 25 10.87 -11.58 14.53
CA GLN A 25 10.26 -11.83 15.85
C GLN A 25 11.29 -12.04 16.95
N ASP A 26 12.46 -12.63 16.64
CA ASP A 26 13.54 -12.85 17.59
C ASP A 26 14.42 -11.59 17.82
N SER A 27 14.19 -10.53 17.08
CA SER A 27 14.94 -9.29 17.23
C SER A 27 14.49 -8.53 18.48
N THR A 28 15.43 -7.86 19.13
CA THR A 28 15.17 -7.04 20.33
C THR A 28 14.83 -5.59 19.99
N LEU A 29 15.12 -5.16 18.77
CA LEU A 29 14.88 -3.81 18.25
C LEU A 29 14.53 -3.90 16.77
N LEU A 30 13.54 -3.14 16.34
CA LEU A 30 13.16 -3.00 14.94
C LEU A 30 13.31 -1.55 14.49
N ILE A 31 14.14 -1.32 13.49
CA ILE A 31 14.23 -0.03 12.80
C ILE A 31 13.51 -0.19 11.47
N ASN A 32 12.34 0.39 11.37
CA ASN A 32 11.55 0.44 10.15
C ASN A 32 12.04 1.59 9.27
N PHE A 33 12.76 1.27 8.21
CA PHE A 33 13.29 2.28 7.28
C PHE A 33 12.54 2.18 5.96
N ALA A 34 11.58 3.07 5.77
CA ALA A 34 10.64 3.03 4.66
C ALA A 34 10.89 4.16 3.65
N HIS A 35 10.54 3.91 2.39
CA HIS A 35 10.47 4.90 1.33
C HIS A 35 9.01 5.31 1.08
N VAL A 36 8.75 6.61 1.04
CA VAL A 36 7.42 7.19 0.79
C VAL A 36 7.15 7.26 -0.71
N LYS A 37 6.05 6.65 -1.19
CA LYS A 37 5.68 6.63 -2.61
C LYS A 37 4.21 6.25 -2.82
N GLY A 38 3.73 6.46 -4.04
CA GLY A 38 2.46 5.91 -4.50
C GLY A 38 2.50 4.39 -4.63
N HIS A 39 1.32 3.77 -4.65
CA HIS A 39 1.20 2.32 -4.81
C HIS A 39 -0.08 1.92 -5.56
N PRO A 40 0.02 1.19 -6.69
CA PRO A 40 -1.14 0.86 -7.53
C PRO A 40 -2.22 0.04 -6.85
N SER A 41 -1.92 -0.78 -5.84
CA SER A 41 -2.93 -1.59 -5.14
C SER A 41 -3.65 -0.84 -4.02
N CYS A 42 -2.99 0.11 -3.37
CA CYS A 42 -3.51 0.76 -2.15
C CYS A 42 -3.34 2.28 -2.10
N GLY A 43 -2.93 2.90 -3.19
CA GLY A 43 -2.68 4.34 -3.27
C GLY A 43 -1.34 4.78 -2.69
N PHE A 44 -0.95 4.28 -1.51
CA PHE A 44 0.20 4.74 -0.76
C PHE A 44 1.01 3.59 -0.15
N GLY A 45 2.32 3.75 -0.06
CA GLY A 45 3.22 2.84 0.63
C GLY A 45 4.32 3.60 1.33
N ALA A 46 4.42 3.42 2.67
CA ALA A 46 5.50 3.91 3.51
C ALA A 46 5.68 2.98 4.73
N ALA A 47 5.70 3.50 5.97
CA ALA A 47 6.05 2.74 7.17
C ALA A 47 5.14 1.53 7.42
N ILE A 48 3.81 1.69 7.36
CA ILE A 48 2.84 0.60 7.55
C ILE A 48 3.09 -0.51 6.54
N LYS A 49 3.12 -0.18 5.24
CA LYS A 49 3.30 -1.18 4.19
C LYS A 49 4.67 -1.87 4.26
N ASN A 50 5.71 -1.14 4.65
CA ASN A 50 7.07 -1.70 4.76
C ASN A 50 7.13 -2.82 5.82
N ILE A 51 6.59 -2.60 7.01
CA ILE A 51 6.45 -3.64 8.04
C ILE A 51 5.49 -4.74 7.58
N ALA A 52 4.32 -4.36 7.10
CA ALA A 52 3.24 -5.30 6.79
C ALA A 52 3.67 -6.41 5.81
N LEU A 53 4.42 -6.06 4.78
CA LEU A 53 4.89 -7.03 3.80
C LEU A 53 6.33 -7.50 4.08
N GLY A 54 7.18 -6.60 4.58
CA GLY A 54 8.59 -6.89 4.82
C GLY A 54 8.84 -7.91 5.92
N CYS A 55 7.98 -7.96 6.94
CA CYS A 55 8.14 -8.84 8.09
C CYS A 55 7.39 -10.18 7.95
N MET A 56 6.58 -10.36 6.90
CA MET A 56 5.79 -11.56 6.68
C MET A 56 6.42 -12.55 5.71
N ALA A 57 6.19 -13.83 5.91
CA ALA A 57 6.56 -14.89 4.97
C ALA A 57 5.83 -14.75 3.63
N GLY A 58 6.42 -15.30 2.55
CA GLY A 58 5.94 -15.15 1.18
C GLY A 58 4.47 -15.53 0.99
N ASN A 59 4.06 -16.67 1.54
CA ASN A 59 2.68 -17.14 1.46
C ASN A 59 1.67 -16.23 2.19
N THR A 60 2.05 -15.62 3.32
CA THR A 60 1.20 -14.64 4.00
C THR A 60 1.06 -13.37 3.16
N ARG A 61 2.15 -12.89 2.55
CA ARG A 61 2.10 -11.74 1.63
C ARG A 61 1.17 -11.99 0.44
N SER A 62 1.23 -13.18 -0.17
CA SER A 62 0.30 -13.58 -1.23
C SER A 62 -1.14 -13.54 -0.72
N ALA A 63 -1.42 -14.18 0.41
CA ALA A 63 -2.76 -14.20 1.00
C ALA A 63 -3.30 -12.79 1.33
N MET A 64 -2.44 -11.83 1.68
CA MET A 64 -2.83 -10.43 1.88
C MET A 64 -3.26 -9.76 0.56
N HIS A 65 -2.57 -10.04 -0.55
CA HIS A 65 -3.01 -9.56 -1.87
C HIS A 65 -4.32 -10.26 -2.30
N ASP A 66 -4.44 -11.56 -2.06
CA ASP A 66 -5.64 -12.35 -2.36
C ASP A 66 -6.88 -11.88 -1.57
N ALA A 67 -6.69 -11.20 -0.43
CA ALA A 67 -7.79 -10.60 0.32
C ALA A 67 -8.62 -9.59 -0.52
N MET A 68 -8.03 -8.97 -1.54
CA MET A 68 -8.74 -8.12 -2.49
C MET A 68 -9.72 -8.89 -3.37
N HIS A 69 -9.54 -10.21 -3.49
CA HIS A 69 -10.38 -11.11 -4.28
C HIS A 69 -11.38 -11.92 -3.44
N TYR A 70 -11.42 -11.70 -2.12
CA TYR A 70 -12.30 -12.45 -1.22
C TYR A 70 -13.77 -12.21 -1.54
N ASP A 71 -14.16 -10.98 -1.81
CA ASP A 71 -15.49 -10.61 -2.26
C ASP A 71 -15.53 -10.64 -3.80
N PRO A 72 -16.51 -11.33 -4.44
CA PRO A 72 -16.52 -11.52 -5.88
C PRO A 72 -16.74 -10.21 -6.64
N TYR A 73 -16.00 -10.05 -7.73
CA TYR A 73 -16.17 -8.94 -8.69
C TYR A 73 -17.16 -9.28 -9.79
N TRP A 74 -17.26 -10.57 -10.17
CA TRP A 74 -17.99 -11.04 -11.33
C TRP A 74 -19.11 -11.99 -10.95
N PHE A 75 -20.27 -11.81 -11.58
CA PHE A 75 -21.50 -12.56 -11.37
C PHE A 75 -21.98 -13.10 -12.73
N PRO A 76 -21.50 -14.29 -13.16
CA PRO A 76 -21.72 -14.83 -14.51
C PRO A 76 -23.19 -15.07 -14.83
N GLU A 77 -24.02 -15.37 -13.83
CA GLU A 77 -25.46 -15.57 -14.01
C GLU A 77 -26.20 -14.33 -14.52
N LYS A 78 -25.58 -13.16 -14.40
CA LYS A 78 -26.12 -11.87 -14.90
C LYS A 78 -25.56 -11.48 -16.27
N CYS A 79 -24.66 -12.27 -16.82
CA CYS A 79 -24.06 -12.05 -18.14
C CYS A 79 -23.95 -13.36 -18.92
N PRO A 80 -25.06 -13.90 -19.44
CA PRO A 80 -25.07 -15.17 -20.16
C PRO A 80 -24.40 -15.11 -21.54
N ASP A 81 -24.25 -13.92 -22.10
CA ASP A 81 -23.64 -13.71 -23.43
C ASP A 81 -22.11 -13.50 -23.30
N LYS A 82 -21.37 -14.52 -23.76
CA LYS A 82 -19.89 -14.48 -23.75
C LYS A 82 -19.31 -13.40 -24.66
N SER A 83 -20.02 -12.98 -25.69
CA SER A 83 -19.55 -11.88 -26.56
C SER A 83 -19.51 -10.56 -25.82
N VAL A 84 -20.35 -10.39 -24.80
CA VAL A 84 -20.35 -9.21 -23.92
C VAL A 84 -19.13 -9.24 -22.98
N MET A 85 -18.73 -10.43 -22.48
CA MET A 85 -17.53 -10.56 -21.65
C MET A 85 -16.29 -10.09 -22.42
N GLN A 86 -16.13 -10.51 -23.68
CA GLN A 86 -15.01 -10.05 -24.50
C GLN A 86 -15.03 -8.52 -24.69
N LYS A 87 -16.20 -7.93 -24.94
CA LYS A 87 -16.33 -6.47 -25.05
C LYS A 87 -15.95 -5.74 -23.74
N ILE A 88 -16.26 -6.33 -22.58
CA ILE A 88 -15.85 -5.79 -21.28
C ILE A 88 -14.32 -5.75 -21.18
N VAL A 89 -13.64 -6.85 -21.54
CA VAL A 89 -12.17 -6.95 -21.57
C VAL A 89 -11.58 -5.93 -22.53
N ASP A 90 -12.05 -5.90 -23.79
CA ASP A 90 -11.56 -5.02 -24.85
C ASP A 90 -11.72 -3.52 -24.50
N THR A 91 -12.66 -3.21 -23.61
CA THR A 91 -12.90 -1.83 -23.14
C THR A 91 -11.88 -1.38 -22.08
N CYS A 92 -11.15 -2.30 -21.46
CA CYS A 92 -10.18 -1.96 -20.42
C CYS A 92 -8.85 -1.51 -21.04
N PRO A 93 -8.44 -0.23 -20.87
CA PRO A 93 -7.18 0.26 -21.45
C PRO A 93 -5.94 -0.12 -20.63
N PHE A 94 -6.12 -0.86 -19.52
CA PHE A 94 -5.09 -1.20 -18.55
C PHE A 94 -4.91 -2.71 -18.35
N ASP A 95 -5.58 -3.53 -19.15
CA ASP A 95 -5.63 -4.98 -18.98
C ASP A 95 -6.00 -5.44 -17.56
N GLY A 96 -6.75 -4.56 -16.84
CA GLY A 96 -7.14 -4.77 -15.45
C GLY A 96 -8.31 -5.75 -15.27
N ILE A 97 -8.87 -6.29 -16.34
CA ILE A 97 -9.91 -7.32 -16.29
C ILE A 97 -9.69 -8.32 -17.43
N VAL A 98 -9.74 -9.60 -17.11
CA VAL A 98 -9.48 -10.69 -18.07
C VAL A 98 -10.50 -11.81 -17.90
N ILE A 99 -10.73 -12.59 -18.96
CA ILE A 99 -11.50 -13.83 -18.88
C ILE A 99 -10.58 -14.93 -18.34
N ASP A 100 -11.09 -15.74 -17.43
CA ASP A 100 -10.36 -16.87 -16.87
C ASP A 100 -10.03 -17.89 -17.97
N LYS A 101 -8.83 -18.46 -17.92
CA LYS A 101 -8.35 -19.41 -18.93
C LYS A 101 -8.93 -20.80 -18.76
N GLU A 102 -9.26 -21.17 -17.51
CA GLU A 102 -9.77 -22.50 -17.17
C GLU A 102 -11.31 -22.52 -17.18
N ASP A 103 -11.94 -21.45 -16.69
CA ASP A 103 -13.40 -21.28 -16.75
C ASP A 103 -13.78 -20.04 -17.59
N PRO A 104 -14.17 -20.23 -18.87
CA PRO A 104 -14.52 -19.12 -19.76
C PRO A 104 -15.83 -18.40 -19.40
N ASN A 105 -16.50 -18.74 -18.29
CA ASN A 105 -17.61 -17.98 -17.74
C ASN A 105 -17.16 -17.02 -16.62
N MET A 106 -15.94 -17.17 -16.15
CA MET A 106 -15.37 -16.36 -15.09
C MET A 106 -14.49 -15.23 -15.62
N MET A 107 -14.49 -14.13 -14.93
CA MET A 107 -13.61 -12.98 -15.19
C MET A 107 -12.86 -12.63 -13.90
N HIS A 108 -11.60 -12.20 -14.06
CA HIS A 108 -10.77 -11.75 -12.98
C HIS A 108 -10.46 -10.24 -13.13
N LEU A 109 -10.56 -9.52 -12.03
CA LEU A 109 -10.09 -8.15 -11.92
C LEU A 109 -8.68 -8.18 -11.29
N HIS A 110 -7.74 -7.46 -11.90
CA HIS A 110 -6.42 -7.20 -11.34
C HIS A 110 -6.42 -5.83 -10.66
N PRO A 111 -6.57 -5.75 -9.32
CA PRO A 111 -6.74 -4.49 -8.60
C PRO A 111 -5.57 -3.51 -8.80
N GLU A 112 -4.36 -4.04 -8.94
CA GLU A 112 -3.14 -3.25 -9.16
C GLU A 112 -3.11 -2.56 -10.53
N GLN A 113 -3.71 -3.18 -11.55
CA GLN A 113 -3.83 -2.62 -12.91
C GLN A 113 -5.07 -1.75 -13.07
N CYS A 114 -6.13 -2.03 -12.28
CA CYS A 114 -7.38 -1.29 -12.35
C CYS A 114 -7.25 0.10 -11.72
N ASN A 115 -7.29 1.16 -12.53
CA ASN A 115 -7.37 2.54 -12.02
C ASN A 115 -8.81 3.06 -11.86
N GLN A 116 -9.80 2.15 -11.91
CA GLN A 116 -11.22 2.46 -11.60
C GLN A 116 -11.87 3.49 -12.52
N CYS A 117 -11.46 3.56 -13.77
CA CYS A 117 -12.01 4.50 -14.77
C CYS A 117 -13.50 4.23 -15.12
N GLY A 118 -14.05 3.10 -14.71
CA GLY A 118 -15.47 2.74 -14.88
C GLY A 118 -15.90 2.39 -16.32
N ARG A 119 -14.98 2.30 -17.29
CA ARG A 119 -15.33 1.99 -18.69
C ARG A 119 -15.98 0.61 -18.82
N CYS A 120 -15.44 -0.41 -18.14
CA CYS A 120 -15.98 -1.76 -18.12
C CYS A 120 -17.40 -1.82 -17.51
N LEU A 121 -17.68 -1.02 -16.49
CA LEU A 121 -19.02 -0.95 -15.88
C LEU A 121 -20.10 -0.40 -16.81
N LYS A 122 -19.73 0.43 -17.79
CA LYS A 122 -20.67 0.97 -18.80
C LYS A 122 -21.06 -0.06 -19.84
N VAL A 123 -20.25 -1.11 -20.05
CA VAL A 123 -20.46 -2.18 -21.03
C VAL A 123 -21.08 -3.41 -20.35
N ALA A 124 -20.73 -3.65 -19.10
CA ALA A 124 -21.22 -4.80 -18.35
C ALA A 124 -22.74 -4.71 -18.11
N PRO A 125 -23.48 -5.83 -18.26
CA PRO A 125 -24.87 -5.88 -17.87
C PRO A 125 -25.06 -5.49 -16.40
N PRO A 126 -26.18 -4.87 -16.04
CA PRO A 126 -26.42 -4.40 -14.68
C PRO A 126 -26.21 -5.49 -13.62
N GLY A 127 -25.27 -5.25 -12.70
CA GLY A 127 -24.95 -6.13 -11.58
C GLY A 127 -24.08 -7.35 -11.93
N SER A 128 -23.64 -7.52 -13.19
CA SER A 128 -22.70 -8.61 -13.56
C SER A 128 -21.25 -8.32 -13.16
N LEU A 129 -20.86 -7.06 -13.10
CA LEU A 129 -19.55 -6.60 -12.64
C LEU A 129 -19.72 -5.60 -11.49
N LYS A 130 -19.04 -5.85 -10.37
CA LYS A 130 -19.09 -5.00 -9.19
C LYS A 130 -17.67 -4.61 -8.77
N ILE A 131 -17.36 -3.32 -8.83
CA ILE A 131 -16.09 -2.77 -8.36
C ILE A 131 -16.41 -1.82 -7.21
N ASP A 132 -16.08 -2.20 -6.00
CA ASP A 132 -16.37 -1.40 -4.81
C ASP A 132 -15.18 -1.27 -3.85
N ALA A 133 -15.37 -0.44 -2.81
CA ALA A 133 -14.33 -0.13 -1.84
C ALA A 133 -13.87 -1.36 -1.04
N LEU A 134 -14.78 -2.29 -0.71
CA LEU A 134 -14.47 -3.43 0.17
C LEU A 134 -13.31 -4.27 -0.37
N ASN A 135 -13.26 -4.48 -1.69
CA ASN A 135 -12.20 -5.23 -2.32
C ASN A 135 -10.84 -4.52 -2.15
N PHE A 136 -10.76 -3.23 -2.49
CA PHE A 136 -9.50 -2.48 -2.45
C PHE A 136 -9.03 -2.18 -1.02
N HIS A 137 -9.97 -1.98 -0.08
CA HIS A 137 -9.64 -1.73 1.32
C HIS A 137 -9.08 -2.96 2.03
N SER A 138 -9.47 -4.17 1.61
CA SER A 138 -9.08 -5.42 2.27
C SER A 138 -7.57 -5.61 2.38
N PHE A 139 -6.82 -5.27 1.35
CA PHE A 139 -5.36 -5.33 1.39
C PHE A 139 -4.77 -4.34 2.40
N GLN A 140 -5.29 -3.13 2.48
CA GLN A 140 -4.82 -2.11 3.40
C GLN A 140 -5.17 -2.44 4.86
N GLU A 141 -6.36 -2.99 5.10
CA GLU A 141 -6.76 -3.51 6.41
C GLU A 141 -5.87 -4.69 6.83
N ALA A 142 -5.57 -5.60 5.89
CA ALA A 142 -4.62 -6.69 6.11
C ALA A 142 -3.21 -6.16 6.45
N CYS A 143 -2.76 -5.06 5.84
CA CYS A 143 -1.51 -4.42 6.20
C CYS A 143 -1.51 -3.91 7.65
N ALA A 144 -2.57 -3.26 8.09
CA ALA A 144 -2.68 -2.79 9.48
C ALA A 144 -2.70 -3.96 10.47
N ILE A 145 -3.44 -5.05 10.18
CA ILE A 145 -3.46 -6.26 11.00
C ILE A 145 -2.06 -6.89 11.07
N SER A 146 -1.35 -6.96 9.95
CA SER A 146 0.03 -7.47 9.90
C SER A 146 0.97 -6.67 10.80
N VAL A 147 0.87 -5.33 10.77
CA VAL A 147 1.65 -4.44 11.64
C VAL A 147 1.35 -4.71 13.11
N ASP A 148 0.08 -4.84 13.47
CA ASP A 148 -0.34 -5.10 14.85
C ASP A 148 0.23 -6.44 15.37
N ILE A 149 0.21 -7.48 14.54
CA ILE A 149 0.83 -8.76 14.87
C ILE A 149 2.34 -8.60 15.08
N VAL A 150 3.05 -7.94 14.16
CA VAL A 150 4.51 -7.74 14.29
C VAL A 150 4.83 -6.90 15.52
N TYR A 151 4.10 -5.81 15.76
CA TYR A 151 4.31 -4.92 16.90
C TYR A 151 4.10 -5.63 18.23
N SER A 152 3.12 -6.55 18.32
CA SER A 152 2.86 -7.34 19.53
C SER A 152 4.02 -8.27 19.92
N THR A 153 4.97 -8.53 19.02
CA THR A 153 6.16 -9.35 19.30
C THR A 153 7.32 -8.58 19.91
N PHE A 154 7.24 -7.24 19.96
CA PHE A 154 8.27 -6.38 20.52
C PHE A 154 7.84 -5.77 21.85
N ALA A 155 8.80 -5.57 22.74
CA ALA A 155 8.58 -4.80 23.96
C ALA A 155 8.33 -3.30 23.63
N PRO A 156 7.59 -2.57 24.46
CA PRO A 156 7.36 -1.14 24.27
C PRO A 156 8.67 -0.36 24.10
N GLY A 157 8.68 0.59 23.16
CA GLY A 157 9.84 1.43 22.83
C GLY A 157 10.97 0.70 22.08
N LYS A 158 10.69 -0.48 21.51
CA LYS A 158 11.66 -1.24 20.71
C LYS A 158 11.44 -1.17 19.20
N ILE A 159 10.57 -0.27 18.76
CA ILE A 159 10.33 -0.03 17.34
C ILE A 159 10.50 1.46 17.05
N VAL A 160 11.26 1.77 16.01
CA VAL A 160 11.47 3.13 15.51
C VAL A 160 11.15 3.15 14.03
N ASN A 161 10.37 4.12 13.60
CA ASN A 161 9.99 4.30 12.20
C ASN A 161 10.74 5.51 11.62
N LEU A 162 11.35 5.31 10.45
CA LEU A 162 11.97 6.33 9.63
C LEU A 162 11.39 6.23 8.21
N SER A 163 10.86 7.33 7.68
CA SER A 163 10.27 7.38 6.34
C SER A 163 10.97 8.42 5.48
N LEU A 164 11.59 7.97 4.39
CA LEU A 164 12.22 8.84 3.41
C LEU A 164 11.16 9.35 2.42
N ALA A 165 10.86 10.63 2.50
CA ALA A 165 10.03 11.33 1.53
C ALA A 165 10.91 12.07 0.51
N THR A 166 11.76 11.31 -0.17
CA THR A 166 12.65 11.76 -1.25
C THR A 166 12.39 10.90 -2.49
N HIS A 167 12.56 11.47 -3.68
CA HIS A 167 12.32 10.76 -4.93
C HIS A 167 10.95 10.02 -4.95
N MET A 168 9.90 10.71 -4.55
CA MET A 168 8.57 10.14 -4.39
C MET A 168 7.91 9.87 -5.73
N THR A 169 7.86 8.60 -6.11
CA THR A 169 7.32 8.09 -7.38
C THR A 169 5.82 7.77 -7.28
N PRO A 170 5.06 7.77 -8.38
CA PRO A 170 3.68 7.34 -8.38
C PRO A 170 3.53 5.83 -8.19
N VAL A 171 4.55 5.04 -8.56
CA VAL A 171 4.50 3.57 -8.50
C VAL A 171 5.61 3.05 -7.59
N CYS A 172 5.28 2.06 -6.77
CA CYS A 172 6.21 1.41 -5.85
C CYS A 172 7.22 0.54 -6.60
N ASP A 173 8.49 0.58 -6.20
CA ASP A 173 9.58 -0.25 -6.74
C ASP A 173 9.34 -1.76 -6.58
N CYS A 174 8.38 -2.17 -5.72
CA CYS A 174 7.99 -3.57 -5.59
C CYS A 174 7.42 -4.19 -6.88
N PHE A 175 7.08 -3.38 -7.87
CA PHE A 175 6.70 -3.83 -9.21
C PHE A 175 7.90 -4.15 -10.11
N GLY A 176 9.14 -4.03 -9.61
CA GLY A 176 10.36 -4.38 -10.34
C GLY A 176 10.86 -3.32 -11.33
N PHE A 177 10.31 -2.12 -11.27
CA PHE A 177 10.76 -0.95 -12.04
C PHE A 177 10.64 0.32 -11.19
N THR A 178 11.31 1.38 -11.62
CA THR A 178 11.16 2.72 -11.04
C THR A 178 10.56 3.67 -12.07
N SER A 179 10.03 4.80 -11.61
CA SER A 179 9.49 5.87 -12.43
C SER A 179 10.05 7.22 -12.00
N MET A 180 9.77 8.26 -12.77
CA MET A 180 10.15 9.62 -12.38
C MET A 180 9.40 10.04 -11.11
N PRO A 181 10.04 10.81 -10.20
CA PRO A 181 9.36 11.36 -9.04
C PRO A 181 8.30 12.37 -9.50
N ILE A 182 7.14 12.32 -8.87
CA ILE A 182 6.04 13.25 -9.14
C ILE A 182 5.89 14.31 -8.06
N LEU A 183 6.73 14.24 -7.02
CA LEU A 183 6.76 15.15 -5.90
C LEU A 183 8.21 15.56 -5.62
N PRO A 184 8.46 16.81 -5.24
CA PRO A 184 9.77 17.21 -4.72
C PRO A 184 10.07 16.52 -3.40
N ASP A 185 11.35 16.44 -3.06
CA ASP A 185 11.78 15.87 -1.78
C ASP A 185 11.22 16.69 -0.61
N ALA A 186 10.64 15.99 0.37
CA ALA A 186 10.10 16.57 1.59
C ALA A 186 10.97 16.30 2.83
N GLY A 187 12.00 15.44 2.70
CA GLY A 187 12.93 15.13 3.77
C GLY A 187 12.74 13.74 4.36
N VAL A 188 13.08 13.59 5.64
CA VAL A 188 12.99 12.33 6.39
C VAL A 188 12.11 12.55 7.61
N PHE A 189 11.10 11.72 7.75
CA PHE A 189 10.24 11.68 8.93
C PHE A 189 10.76 10.62 9.91
N GLY A 190 10.63 10.86 11.21
CA GLY A 190 10.94 9.91 12.28
C GLY A 190 9.86 9.92 13.35
N SER A 191 9.43 8.74 13.82
CA SER A 191 8.46 8.59 14.91
C SER A 191 8.54 7.19 15.53
N ASP A 192 8.16 7.07 16.79
CA ASP A 192 7.84 5.80 17.44
C ASP A 192 6.39 5.35 17.17
N ASP A 193 5.55 6.26 16.66
CA ASP A 193 4.16 6.00 16.24
C ASP A 193 4.07 5.81 14.72
N ILE A 194 3.69 4.60 14.29
CA ILE A 194 3.61 4.23 12.87
C ILE A 194 2.41 4.87 12.15
N ILE A 195 1.35 5.21 12.90
CA ILE A 195 0.17 5.88 12.36
C ILE A 195 0.49 7.36 12.12
N ALA A 196 1.08 8.01 13.12
CA ALA A 196 1.49 9.40 13.04
C ALA A 196 2.45 9.67 11.87
N ILE A 197 3.46 8.81 11.67
CA ILE A 197 4.46 9.01 10.61
C ILE A 197 3.86 8.90 9.20
N ASP A 198 2.98 7.92 8.96
CA ASP A 198 2.35 7.76 7.65
C ASP A 198 1.27 8.83 7.42
N GLN A 199 0.54 9.24 8.48
CA GLN A 199 -0.40 10.37 8.40
C GLN A 199 0.33 11.67 8.07
N ALA A 200 1.43 11.99 8.77
CA ALA A 200 2.23 13.19 8.53
C ALA A 200 2.78 13.24 7.10
N ALA A 201 3.29 12.10 6.59
CA ALA A 201 3.78 12.01 5.23
C ALA A 201 2.67 12.30 4.20
N LEU A 202 1.47 11.74 4.38
CA LEU A 202 0.33 12.00 3.50
C LEU A 202 -0.13 13.47 3.57
N ASP A 203 -0.17 14.06 4.75
CA ASP A 203 -0.60 15.45 4.93
C ASP A 203 0.39 16.45 4.30
N VAL A 204 1.69 16.15 4.32
CA VAL A 204 2.71 16.94 3.62
C VAL A 204 2.53 16.79 2.11
N ILE A 205 2.34 15.56 1.60
CA ILE A 205 2.11 15.29 0.19
C ILE A 205 0.85 16.01 -0.32
N ALA A 206 -0.24 15.98 0.45
CA ALA A 206 -1.50 16.64 0.09
C ALA A 206 -1.36 18.15 -0.14
N LYS A 207 -0.38 18.78 0.51
CA LYS A 207 -0.09 20.23 0.41
C LYS A 207 1.02 20.56 -0.58
N THR A 208 1.73 19.54 -1.08
CA THR A 208 2.91 19.73 -1.94
C THR A 208 2.49 19.83 -3.40
N LYS A 209 3.06 20.78 -4.13
CA LYS A 209 2.84 20.93 -5.57
C LYS A 209 3.50 19.78 -6.32
N LEU A 210 2.75 19.15 -7.22
CA LEU A 210 3.26 18.07 -8.05
C LEU A 210 4.24 18.57 -9.12
N ILE A 211 5.14 17.70 -9.54
CA ILE A 211 6.01 17.86 -10.71
C ILE A 211 5.21 17.37 -11.91
N GLU A 212 4.46 18.30 -12.53
CA GLU A 212 3.42 18.00 -13.53
C GLU A 212 3.95 17.23 -14.74
N GLU A 213 5.13 17.59 -15.22
CA GLU A 213 5.78 16.97 -16.37
C GLU A 213 6.15 15.49 -16.17
N ASN A 214 6.19 15.04 -14.94
CA ASN A 214 6.53 13.67 -14.58
C ASN A 214 5.29 12.77 -14.35
N ILE A 215 4.08 13.34 -14.38
CA ILE A 215 2.85 12.58 -14.19
C ILE A 215 2.57 11.75 -15.45
N PRO A 216 2.49 10.41 -15.35
CA PRO A 216 2.13 9.60 -16.51
C PRO A 216 0.72 9.93 -17.01
N THR A 217 0.56 10.19 -18.30
CA THR A 217 -0.74 10.51 -18.91
C THR A 217 -1.77 9.39 -18.72
N SER A 218 -1.31 8.14 -18.60
CA SER A 218 -2.16 6.98 -18.27
C SER A 218 -2.80 7.05 -16.88
N MET A 219 -2.27 7.87 -15.96
CA MET A 219 -2.82 8.08 -14.63
C MET A 219 -3.79 9.28 -14.56
N GLU A 220 -3.93 10.05 -15.64
CA GLU A 220 -4.81 11.22 -15.70
C GLU A 220 -6.23 10.85 -16.15
N VAL A 221 -6.85 9.89 -15.49
CA VAL A 221 -8.20 9.41 -15.85
C VAL A 221 -9.30 9.92 -14.92
N HIS A 222 -8.93 10.49 -13.79
CA HIS A 222 -9.86 11.03 -12.80
C HIS A 222 -9.69 12.54 -12.63
N THR A 223 -10.75 13.21 -12.17
CA THR A 223 -10.63 14.59 -11.71
C THR A 223 -9.64 14.67 -10.55
N ARG A 224 -8.79 15.70 -10.56
CA ARG A 224 -7.76 15.92 -9.53
C ARG A 224 -8.37 16.45 -8.23
N GLU A 225 -9.23 15.65 -7.59
CA GLU A 225 -9.88 15.98 -6.35
C GLU A 225 -9.30 15.16 -5.18
N GLY A 226 -9.04 15.83 -4.06
CA GLY A 226 -8.49 15.22 -2.86
C GLY A 226 -7.00 14.89 -2.96
N HIS A 227 -6.57 13.86 -2.25
CA HIS A 227 -5.16 13.48 -2.16
C HIS A 227 -4.60 13.00 -3.52
N PRO A 228 -3.37 13.41 -3.93
CA PRO A 228 -2.78 13.03 -5.22
C PRO A 228 -2.79 11.52 -5.48
N PHE A 229 -2.38 10.71 -4.53
CA PHE A 229 -2.34 9.26 -4.70
C PHE A 229 -3.72 8.60 -4.83
N ARG A 230 -4.78 9.27 -4.41
CA ARG A 230 -6.15 8.77 -4.62
C ARG A 230 -6.60 8.96 -6.07
N TRP A 231 -6.45 10.13 -6.67
CA TRP A 231 -6.86 10.33 -8.05
C TRP A 231 -5.91 9.70 -9.07
N LEU A 232 -4.61 9.55 -8.75
CA LEU A 232 -3.64 8.85 -9.59
C LEU A 232 -3.94 7.35 -9.73
N HIS A 233 -4.37 6.70 -8.64
CA HIS A 233 -4.55 5.24 -8.61
C HIS A 233 -6.02 4.80 -8.68
N GLY A 234 -6.94 5.72 -8.47
CA GLY A 234 -8.38 5.47 -8.46
C GLY A 234 -9.04 5.74 -7.10
N PRO A 235 -10.30 6.22 -7.13
CA PRO A 235 -10.98 6.77 -5.95
C PRO A 235 -11.20 5.78 -4.81
N LEU A 236 -11.23 4.47 -5.09
CA LEU A 236 -11.39 3.42 -4.07
C LEU A 236 -10.05 2.97 -3.46
N LYS A 237 -8.92 3.44 -3.98
CA LYS A 237 -7.58 3.22 -3.42
C LYS A 237 -7.20 4.39 -2.52
N ASP A 238 -8.02 4.63 -1.51
CA ASP A 238 -7.84 5.71 -0.55
C ASP A 238 -6.58 5.46 0.31
N PRO A 239 -5.55 6.32 0.24
CA PRO A 239 -4.27 6.10 0.91
C PRO A 239 -4.36 6.08 2.44
N TYR A 240 -5.47 6.56 3.02
CA TYR A 240 -5.67 6.63 4.47
C TYR A 240 -6.31 5.39 5.09
N VAL A 241 -6.70 4.37 4.31
CA VAL A 241 -7.43 3.19 4.86
C VAL A 241 -6.61 2.43 5.89
N ALA A 242 -5.34 2.12 5.57
CA ALA A 242 -4.46 1.40 6.50
C ALA A 242 -4.22 2.19 7.78
N ILE A 243 -4.08 3.51 7.69
CA ILE A 243 -3.90 4.43 8.82
C ILE A 243 -5.13 4.40 9.73
N ARG A 244 -6.32 4.66 9.17
CA ARG A 244 -7.58 4.64 9.95
C ARG A 244 -7.87 3.29 10.58
N TYR A 245 -7.54 2.20 9.88
CA TYR A 245 -7.73 0.86 10.44
C TYR A 245 -6.70 0.55 11.52
N GLY A 246 -5.44 0.94 11.35
CA GLY A 246 -4.40 0.83 12.34
C GLY A 246 -4.68 1.63 13.63
N GLU A 247 -5.21 2.84 13.50
CA GLU A 247 -5.64 3.63 14.65
C GLU A 247 -6.76 2.93 15.43
N LYS A 248 -7.74 2.32 14.76
CA LYS A 248 -8.78 1.50 15.40
C LYS A 248 -8.21 0.27 16.12
N LEU A 249 -7.09 -0.26 15.66
CA LEU A 249 -6.38 -1.37 16.33
C LEU A 249 -5.52 -0.88 17.51
N GLY A 250 -5.36 0.43 17.70
CA GLY A 250 -4.53 1.00 18.76
C GLY A 250 -3.04 1.05 18.44
N LEU A 251 -2.66 1.04 17.16
CA LEU A 251 -1.26 1.10 16.72
C LEU A 251 -0.62 2.48 16.86
N GLY A 252 -1.41 3.51 17.09
CA GLY A 252 -0.98 4.90 17.21
C GLY A 252 -2.15 5.85 16.97
N SER A 253 -1.83 7.12 16.70
CA SER A 253 -2.81 8.20 16.54
C SER A 253 -2.57 9.00 15.26
N THR A 254 -3.68 9.42 14.64
CA THR A 254 -3.68 10.41 13.56
C THR A 254 -3.54 11.85 14.07
N ASP A 255 -3.68 12.06 15.38
CA ASP A 255 -3.39 13.34 16.05
C ASP A 255 -1.91 13.37 16.43
N TYR A 256 -1.13 14.21 15.77
CA TYR A 256 0.32 14.28 15.90
C TYR A 256 0.83 15.73 15.88
N GLU A 257 2.01 15.96 16.44
CA GLU A 257 2.77 17.19 16.29
C GLU A 257 3.94 16.95 15.33
N LEU A 258 4.07 17.79 14.30
CA LEU A 258 5.22 17.77 13.38
C LEU A 258 6.25 18.79 13.86
N VAL A 259 7.42 18.29 14.25
CA VAL A 259 8.53 19.12 14.72
C VAL A 259 9.66 19.10 13.69
N ASP A 260 10.01 20.26 13.16
CA ASP A 260 11.17 20.40 12.29
C ASP A 260 12.47 20.28 13.11
N VAL A 261 13.29 19.28 12.76
CA VAL A 261 14.63 19.13 13.34
C VAL A 261 15.64 19.67 12.36
N PHE A 262 16.16 20.87 12.64
CA PHE A 262 17.23 21.44 11.85
C PHE A 262 18.55 20.77 12.20
N PRO A 263 19.44 20.54 11.21
CA PRO A 263 20.79 20.05 11.51
C PRO A 263 21.46 21.04 12.45
N VAL A 264 22.08 20.53 13.51
CA VAL A 264 22.88 21.34 14.41
C VAL A 264 23.90 22.08 13.55
N GLU A 265 23.83 23.42 13.53
CA GLU A 265 24.78 24.24 12.79
C GLU A 265 26.19 23.85 13.24
N LYS A 266 26.95 23.30 12.30
CA LYS A 266 28.35 22.92 12.44
C LYS A 266 28.64 22.01 13.64
N LEU A 267 28.43 20.70 13.44
CA LEU A 267 29.33 19.74 14.09
C LEU A 267 30.75 20.10 13.64
N GLU A 268 31.54 20.67 14.54
CA GLU A 268 32.96 20.89 14.27
C GLU A 268 33.55 19.55 13.84
N ARG A 269 34.33 19.53 12.76
CA ARG A 269 34.96 18.28 12.23
C ARG A 269 35.75 17.51 13.30
N SER A 270 36.20 18.21 14.36
CA SER A 270 36.86 17.63 15.52
C SER A 270 35.94 16.77 16.41
N SER A 271 34.61 16.90 16.32
CA SER A 271 33.67 16.09 17.11
C SER A 271 33.18 14.81 16.37
N LEU A 272 33.53 14.65 15.09
CA LEU A 272 33.29 13.43 14.34
C LEU A 272 34.37 12.41 14.65
N THR A 273 34.16 11.56 15.62
CA THR A 273 34.98 10.37 15.83
C THR A 273 34.67 9.38 14.73
N TYR A 274 35.50 9.31 13.71
CA TYR A 274 35.47 8.20 12.76
C TYR A 274 35.86 6.92 13.51
N ILE A 275 34.90 6.05 13.77
CA ILE A 275 35.22 4.67 14.10
C ILE A 275 35.59 4.05 12.76
N ALA A 276 36.88 4.05 12.46
CA ALA A 276 37.40 3.21 11.38
C ALA A 276 37.15 1.77 11.82
N ALA A 277 36.28 1.06 11.12
CA ALA A 277 36.18 -0.39 11.24
C ALA A 277 37.49 -0.97 10.68
N HIS A 278 38.26 -1.62 11.54
CA HIS A 278 39.37 -2.47 11.16
C HIS A 278 38.85 -3.84 10.70
#